data_e834826e539043f4f91830554c3d7d41
#
_entry.id   e834826e539043f4f91830554c3d7d41
#
_cell.length_a   1.000
_cell.length_b   1.000
_cell.length_c   1.000
_cell.angle_alpha   90.00
_cell.angle_beta   90.00
_cell.angle_gamma   90.00
#
_symmetry.space_group_name_H-M   'P 1'
#
loop_
_entity.id
_entity.type
_entity.pdbx_description
1 polymer ?
#
loop_
_entity_poly.entity_id
_entity_poly.type
_entity_poly.pdbx_seq_one_letter_code
_entity_poly.pdbx_strand_id
1 'polypeptide(L)'
;MKFEMQNVYDYIDQHADEYVEFLRTLVRQPSIADTGEGIQEMVQLVKQSLQGIGARPQEIETPGNPVIYAELKGECNKTFGFYDHYDVQPVDPLNEWVTPPYSADVRDGAIYGRGVADNKNGLASKICAVDAFRKVYGKLPVNVKFIVEGEEEIGSPNLEVFAKAHPELLACDGYNWEGGVKEPGEPAQVHFGAKGLLYVELECQGPRRIRIRAMPPSLQTPPGAWCGR
;
A
#
# COMPACT_ATOMS: atom_id res chain seq x y z
N MET A 1 -16.30 3.82 -28.70
CA MET A 1 -16.72 2.44 -28.38
C MET A 1 -17.31 2.47 -26.97
N LYS A 2 -18.39 1.75 -26.70
CA LYS A 2 -18.95 1.65 -25.35
C LYS A 2 -18.28 0.43 -24.69
N PHE A 3 -17.59 0.64 -23.60
CA PHE A 3 -17.00 -0.46 -22.83
C PHE A 3 -18.08 -1.05 -21.91
N GLU A 4 -18.25 -2.37 -21.95
CA GLU A 4 -19.16 -3.08 -21.06
C GLU A 4 -18.36 -3.68 -19.92
N MET A 5 -18.48 -3.09 -18.74
CA MET A 5 -17.69 -3.48 -17.57
C MET A 5 -17.91 -4.93 -17.14
N GLN A 6 -19.08 -5.51 -17.44
CA GLN A 6 -19.35 -6.89 -17.12
C GLN A 6 -18.32 -7.84 -17.76
N ASN A 7 -17.90 -7.58 -18.99
CA ASN A 7 -16.87 -8.41 -19.65
C ASN A 7 -15.53 -8.38 -18.90
N VAL A 8 -15.20 -7.24 -18.28
CA VAL A 8 -13.97 -7.11 -17.46
C VAL A 8 -14.13 -7.87 -16.15
N TYR A 9 -15.30 -7.78 -15.51
CA TYR A 9 -15.58 -8.53 -14.29
C TYR A 9 -15.56 -10.04 -14.54
N ASP A 10 -16.19 -10.50 -15.62
CA ASP A 10 -16.19 -11.90 -16.01
C ASP A 10 -14.76 -12.42 -16.28
N TYR A 11 -13.91 -11.56 -16.88
CA TYR A 11 -12.50 -11.89 -17.09
C TYR A 11 -11.75 -12.02 -15.77
N ILE A 12 -11.95 -11.08 -14.84
CA ILE A 12 -11.33 -11.11 -13.50
C ILE A 12 -11.75 -12.37 -12.75
N ASP A 13 -13.03 -12.71 -12.77
CA ASP A 13 -13.55 -13.92 -12.10
C ASP A 13 -12.95 -15.20 -12.69
N GLN A 14 -12.76 -15.26 -14.01
CA GLN A 14 -12.12 -16.39 -14.69
C GLN A 14 -10.63 -16.55 -14.37
N HIS A 15 -9.95 -15.46 -14.01
CA HIS A 15 -8.51 -15.43 -13.72
C HIS A 15 -8.22 -15.11 -12.24
N ALA A 16 -9.21 -15.31 -11.37
CA ALA A 16 -9.09 -14.95 -9.95
C ALA A 16 -7.90 -15.63 -9.26
N ASP A 17 -7.68 -16.91 -9.53
CA ASP A 17 -6.57 -17.67 -8.95
C ASP A 17 -5.20 -17.13 -9.39
N GLU A 18 -5.07 -16.68 -10.63
CA GLU A 18 -3.84 -16.07 -11.15
C GLU A 18 -3.57 -14.72 -10.46
N TYR A 19 -4.60 -13.91 -10.26
CA TYR A 19 -4.51 -12.61 -9.58
C TYR A 19 -4.25 -12.76 -8.08
N VAL A 20 -4.84 -13.76 -7.44
CA VAL A 20 -4.53 -14.13 -6.06
C VAL A 20 -3.06 -14.55 -5.92
N GLU A 21 -2.57 -15.40 -6.82
CA GLU A 21 -1.16 -15.84 -6.79
C GLU A 21 -0.20 -14.68 -7.10
N PHE A 22 -0.60 -13.74 -7.95
CA PHE A 22 0.16 -12.51 -8.16
C PHE A 22 0.30 -11.69 -6.87
N LEU A 23 -0.80 -11.45 -6.14
CA LEU A 23 -0.74 -10.79 -4.82
C LEU A 23 0.17 -11.57 -3.86
N ARG A 24 0.03 -12.89 -3.80
CA ARG A 24 0.88 -13.74 -2.95
C ARG A 24 2.36 -13.62 -3.31
N THR A 25 2.68 -13.48 -4.59
CA THR A 25 4.04 -13.25 -5.05
C THR A 25 4.61 -11.93 -4.51
N LEU A 26 3.84 -10.84 -4.56
CA LEU A 26 4.24 -9.56 -3.96
C LEU A 26 4.43 -9.68 -2.44
N VAL A 27 3.53 -10.38 -1.75
CA VAL A 27 3.59 -10.54 -0.29
C VAL A 27 4.80 -11.36 0.14
N ARG A 28 5.20 -12.38 -0.62
CA ARG A 28 6.38 -13.21 -0.32
C ARG A 28 7.69 -12.46 -0.42
N GLN A 29 7.73 -11.36 -1.14
CA GLN A 29 8.92 -10.51 -1.22
C GLN A 29 8.91 -9.51 -0.06
N PRO A 30 9.85 -9.57 0.89
CA PRO A 30 10.03 -8.53 1.89
C PRO A 30 10.33 -7.17 1.26
N SER A 31 9.95 -6.09 1.97
CA SER A 31 10.24 -4.71 1.54
C SER A 31 10.12 -3.76 2.72
N ILE A 32 10.93 -3.94 3.74
CA ILE A 32 10.85 -3.16 4.99
C ILE A 32 11.52 -1.81 4.81
N ALA A 33 10.77 -0.72 4.84
CA ALA A 33 11.30 0.63 4.63
C ALA A 33 12.37 1.02 5.64
N ASP A 34 12.14 0.73 6.93
CA ASP A 34 13.02 1.13 8.04
C ASP A 34 14.42 0.51 7.97
N THR A 35 14.52 -0.73 7.52
CA THR A 35 15.79 -1.47 7.45
C THR A 35 16.39 -1.55 6.05
N GLY A 36 15.60 -1.26 5.02
CA GLY A 36 15.96 -1.46 3.62
C GLY A 36 15.93 -2.93 3.16
N GLU A 37 15.50 -3.86 4.03
CA GLU A 37 15.47 -5.28 3.71
C GLU A 37 14.49 -5.56 2.56
N GLY A 38 14.99 -6.16 1.48
CA GLY A 38 14.20 -6.61 0.33
C GLY A 38 13.66 -5.48 -0.57
N ILE A 39 14.05 -4.23 -0.33
CA ILE A 39 13.60 -3.07 -1.11
C ILE A 39 13.98 -3.20 -2.58
N GLN A 40 15.23 -3.53 -2.89
CA GLN A 40 15.70 -3.59 -4.27
C GLN A 40 15.03 -4.72 -5.06
N GLU A 41 14.85 -5.88 -4.44
CA GLU A 41 14.14 -7.01 -5.03
C GLU A 41 12.66 -6.66 -5.27
N MET A 42 12.01 -5.95 -4.34
CA MET A 42 10.65 -5.49 -4.50
C MET A 42 10.54 -4.45 -5.63
N VAL A 43 11.48 -3.51 -5.73
CA VAL A 43 11.54 -2.55 -6.84
C VAL A 43 11.57 -3.28 -8.19
N GLN A 44 12.41 -4.31 -8.33
CA GLN A 44 12.49 -5.09 -9.56
C GLN A 44 11.18 -5.86 -9.82
N LEU A 45 10.57 -6.43 -8.78
CA LEU A 45 9.31 -7.15 -8.90
C LEU A 45 8.16 -6.23 -9.34
N VAL A 46 8.05 -5.04 -8.77
CA VAL A 46 7.05 -4.04 -9.17
C VAL A 46 7.28 -3.59 -10.62
N LYS A 47 8.54 -3.32 -11.00
CA LYS A 47 8.87 -2.97 -12.40
C LYS A 47 8.48 -4.08 -13.37
N GLN A 48 8.80 -5.34 -13.05
CA GLN A 48 8.41 -6.49 -13.87
C GLN A 48 6.88 -6.62 -13.98
N SER A 49 6.17 -6.42 -12.89
CA SER A 49 4.71 -6.48 -12.86
C SER A 49 4.08 -5.42 -13.77
N LEU A 50 4.57 -4.19 -13.70
CA LEU A 50 4.12 -3.10 -14.57
C LEU A 50 4.50 -3.33 -16.04
N GLN A 51 5.68 -3.92 -16.31
CA GLN A 51 6.06 -4.33 -17.67
C GLN A 51 5.12 -5.42 -18.21
N GLY A 52 4.70 -6.35 -17.36
CA GLY A 52 3.75 -7.42 -17.72
C GLY A 52 2.44 -6.91 -18.27
N ILE A 53 1.95 -5.78 -17.77
CA ILE A 53 0.76 -5.10 -18.29
C ILE A 53 1.07 -4.13 -19.44
N GLY A 54 2.31 -4.11 -19.93
CA GLY A 54 2.77 -3.32 -21.08
C GLY A 54 3.09 -1.87 -20.76
N ALA A 55 3.28 -1.51 -19.50
CA ALA A 55 3.83 -0.23 -19.10
C ALA A 55 5.35 -0.17 -19.30
N ARG A 56 5.92 1.02 -19.21
CA ARG A 56 7.36 1.26 -19.23
C ARG A 56 7.79 1.88 -17.90
N PRO A 57 8.05 1.07 -16.89
CA PRO A 57 8.41 1.57 -15.58
C PRO A 57 9.80 2.23 -15.60
N GLN A 58 9.88 3.33 -14.89
CA GLN A 58 11.11 4.07 -14.58
C GLN A 58 11.31 4.02 -13.07
N GLU A 59 12.53 3.79 -12.68
CA GLU A 59 12.97 3.91 -11.30
C GLU A 59 13.55 5.32 -11.13
N ILE A 60 12.95 6.11 -10.26
CA ILE A 60 13.36 7.48 -10.03
C ILE A 60 13.99 7.55 -8.64
N GLU A 61 15.26 7.85 -8.62
CA GLU A 61 16.02 7.95 -7.38
C GLU A 61 15.51 9.10 -6.51
N THR A 62 15.47 8.85 -5.21
CA THR A 62 15.24 9.82 -4.16
C THR A 62 16.40 9.76 -3.16
N PRO A 63 16.49 10.66 -2.19
CA PRO A 63 17.49 10.50 -1.10
C PRO A 63 17.31 9.22 -0.27
N GLY A 64 16.16 8.57 -0.34
CA GLY A 64 15.83 7.30 0.30
C GLY A 64 15.50 6.20 -0.71
N ASN A 65 14.38 5.51 -0.50
CA ASN A 65 13.93 4.47 -1.41
C ASN A 65 13.36 5.05 -2.71
N PRO A 66 13.61 4.43 -3.87
CA PRO A 66 13.20 5.00 -5.16
C PRO A 66 11.68 4.99 -5.34
N VAL A 67 11.19 5.95 -6.11
CA VAL A 67 9.81 5.96 -6.62
C VAL A 67 9.77 5.26 -7.97
N ILE A 68 8.84 4.33 -8.14
CA ILE A 68 8.59 3.67 -9.42
C ILE A 68 7.46 4.42 -10.12
N TYR A 69 7.78 4.96 -11.29
CA TYR A 69 6.82 5.61 -12.17
C TYR A 69 6.58 4.79 -13.41
N ALA A 70 5.32 4.66 -13.83
CA ALA A 70 5.00 4.04 -15.11
C ALA A 70 3.76 4.68 -15.73
N GLU A 71 3.67 4.66 -17.06
CA GLU A 71 2.48 5.12 -17.76
C GLU A 71 2.05 4.17 -18.88
N LEU A 72 0.74 4.20 -19.15
CA LEU A 72 0.08 3.52 -20.25
C LEU A 72 -0.79 4.53 -21.00
N LYS A 73 -0.71 4.50 -22.32
CA LYS A 73 -1.56 5.36 -23.17
C LYS A 73 -2.94 4.76 -23.35
N GLY A 74 -3.94 5.64 -23.28
CA GLY A 74 -5.35 5.35 -23.57
C GLY A 74 -5.86 6.07 -24.80
N GLU A 75 -7.16 5.92 -25.06
CA GLU A 75 -7.80 6.47 -26.26
C GLU A 75 -8.08 7.99 -26.19
N CYS A 76 -8.15 8.57 -25.01
CA CYS A 76 -8.40 9.99 -24.85
C CYS A 76 -7.27 10.71 -24.10
N ASN A 77 -7.34 12.04 -24.08
CA ASN A 77 -6.31 12.88 -23.45
C ASN A 77 -6.48 13.01 -21.92
N LYS A 78 -7.43 12.28 -21.32
CA LYS A 78 -7.58 12.24 -19.89
C LYS A 78 -6.60 11.26 -19.26
N THR A 79 -6.08 11.61 -18.10
CA THR A 79 -5.10 10.80 -17.38
C THR A 79 -5.61 10.49 -15.97
N PHE A 80 -5.59 9.22 -15.61
CA PHE A 80 -5.92 8.74 -14.27
C PHE A 80 -4.67 8.19 -13.60
N GLY A 81 -4.39 8.67 -12.39
CA GLY A 81 -3.24 8.28 -11.60
C GLY A 81 -3.63 7.24 -10.54
N PHE A 82 -2.77 6.27 -10.33
CA PHE A 82 -2.77 5.39 -9.18
C PHE A 82 -1.56 5.73 -8.32
N TYR A 83 -1.82 5.94 -7.03
CA TYR A 83 -0.79 6.06 -6.02
C TYR A 83 -0.85 4.85 -5.09
N ASP A 84 0.29 4.25 -4.85
CA ASP A 84 0.50 3.13 -3.95
C ASP A 84 1.89 3.18 -3.34
N HIS A 85 2.12 2.32 -2.33
CA HIS A 85 3.46 2.05 -1.83
C HIS A 85 3.78 0.56 -1.90
N TYR A 86 5.07 0.24 -1.99
CA TYR A 86 5.57 -1.13 -2.04
C TYR A 86 6.26 -1.57 -0.75
N ASP A 87 6.54 -0.65 0.15
CA ASP A 87 7.14 -0.93 1.44
C ASP A 87 6.15 -1.43 2.47
N VAL A 88 6.67 -1.95 3.56
CA VAL A 88 5.90 -2.51 4.66
C VAL A 88 6.58 -2.22 5.99
N GLN A 89 5.78 -2.25 7.07
CA GLN A 89 6.26 -2.22 8.44
C GLN A 89 7.10 -3.46 8.80
N PRO A 90 7.99 -3.37 9.79
CA PRO A 90 8.67 -4.52 10.37
C PRO A 90 7.72 -5.62 10.84
N VAL A 91 8.25 -6.82 10.99
CA VAL A 91 7.46 -8.02 11.33
C VAL A 91 7.60 -8.46 12.78
N ASP A 92 8.40 -7.73 13.56
CA ASP A 92 8.58 -8.05 14.98
C ASP A 92 7.33 -7.76 15.82
N PRO A 93 7.07 -8.56 16.85
CA PRO A 93 7.82 -9.78 17.25
C PRO A 93 7.39 -11.03 16.46
N LEU A 94 8.35 -11.74 15.90
CA LEU A 94 8.13 -12.91 15.02
C LEU A 94 7.36 -14.05 15.68
N ASN A 95 7.46 -14.19 17.01
CA ASN A 95 6.79 -15.26 17.75
C ASN A 95 5.27 -15.05 17.93
N GLU A 96 4.72 -13.91 17.54
CA GLU A 96 3.27 -13.66 17.56
C GLU A 96 2.59 -14.03 16.22
N TRP A 97 3.36 -14.32 15.18
CA TRP A 97 2.82 -14.74 13.90
C TRP A 97 2.41 -16.21 13.93
N VAL A 98 1.17 -16.51 13.53
CA VAL A 98 0.65 -17.89 13.39
C VAL A 98 1.34 -18.64 12.25
N THR A 99 1.64 -17.93 11.16
CA THR A 99 2.41 -18.42 10.00
C THR A 99 3.51 -17.40 9.68
N PRO A 100 4.61 -17.78 9.04
CA PRO A 100 5.67 -16.83 8.70
C PRO A 100 5.10 -15.60 7.98
N PRO A 101 5.51 -14.36 8.36
CA PRO A 101 4.89 -13.12 7.90
C PRO A 101 4.92 -12.93 6.38
N TYR A 102 5.85 -13.53 5.68
CA TYR A 102 5.97 -13.48 4.22
C TYR A 102 5.57 -14.80 3.53
N SER A 103 4.86 -15.70 4.23
CA SER A 103 4.38 -16.95 3.61
C SER A 103 3.23 -16.74 2.61
N ALA A 104 2.52 -15.61 2.71
CA ALA A 104 1.28 -15.38 1.98
C ALA A 104 0.31 -16.56 2.12
N ASP A 105 0.15 -17.02 3.36
CA ASP A 105 -0.66 -18.19 3.69
C ASP A 105 -2.13 -17.94 3.37
N VAL A 106 -2.78 -18.96 2.83
CA VAL A 106 -4.21 -18.91 2.50
C VAL A 106 -4.96 -19.87 3.41
N ARG A 107 -5.80 -19.33 4.28
CA ARG A 107 -6.66 -20.10 5.18
C ARG A 107 -7.99 -19.39 5.40
N ASP A 108 -9.04 -20.14 5.59
CA ASP A 108 -10.38 -19.64 5.90
C ASP A 108 -10.89 -18.58 4.88
N GLY A 109 -10.48 -18.71 3.61
CA GLY A 109 -10.86 -17.76 2.54
C GLY A 109 -10.14 -16.41 2.57
N ALA A 110 -9.06 -16.28 3.36
CA ALA A 110 -8.27 -15.07 3.48
C ALA A 110 -6.77 -15.33 3.26
N ILE A 111 -6.05 -14.31 2.81
CA ILE A 111 -4.59 -14.32 2.69
C ILE A 111 -3.99 -13.62 3.91
N TYR A 112 -3.02 -14.28 4.54
CA TYR A 112 -2.33 -13.78 5.73
C TYR A 112 -0.86 -13.51 5.41
N GLY A 113 -0.40 -12.33 5.81
CA GLY A 113 1.00 -11.92 5.68
C GLY A 113 1.20 -10.43 5.87
N ARG A 114 2.44 -10.02 6.11
CA ARG A 114 2.83 -8.61 6.19
C ARG A 114 2.65 -7.95 4.81
N GLY A 115 1.95 -6.80 4.78
CA GLY A 115 1.72 -6.06 3.57
C GLY A 115 0.53 -6.55 2.73
N VAL A 116 -0.21 -7.60 3.14
CA VAL A 116 -1.39 -8.06 2.40
C VAL A 116 -2.43 -6.97 2.31
N ALA A 117 -2.83 -6.38 3.44
CA ALA A 117 -3.84 -5.34 3.50
C ALA A 117 -3.23 -3.95 3.25
N ASP A 118 -2.03 -3.72 3.74
CA ASP A 118 -1.31 -2.46 3.67
C ASP A 118 0.09 -2.70 3.10
N ASN A 119 0.34 -2.42 1.80
CA ASN A 119 -0.66 -2.03 0.78
C ASN A 119 -0.47 -2.85 -0.51
N LYS A 120 0.17 -4.04 -0.45
CA LYS A 120 0.44 -4.86 -1.65
C LYS A 120 -0.84 -5.29 -2.37
N ASN A 121 -1.98 -5.41 -1.66
CA ASN A 121 -3.27 -5.68 -2.30
C ASN A 121 -3.75 -4.48 -3.13
N GLY A 122 -3.54 -3.26 -2.65
CA GLY A 122 -3.88 -2.05 -3.36
C GLY A 122 -3.15 -1.97 -4.70
N LEU A 123 -1.84 -2.14 -4.65
CA LEU A 123 -1.00 -2.18 -5.85
C LEU A 123 -1.41 -3.34 -6.78
N ALA A 124 -1.56 -4.56 -6.25
CA ALA A 124 -1.93 -5.73 -7.04
C ALA A 124 -3.28 -5.54 -7.73
N SER A 125 -4.30 -5.08 -7.00
CA SER A 125 -5.65 -4.89 -7.54
C SER A 125 -5.69 -3.89 -8.69
N LYS A 126 -4.94 -2.79 -8.60
CA LYS A 126 -4.84 -1.78 -9.66
C LYS A 126 -4.12 -2.32 -10.90
N ILE A 127 -3.04 -3.07 -10.71
CA ILE A 127 -2.33 -3.74 -11.82
C ILE A 127 -3.25 -4.76 -12.48
N CYS A 128 -3.94 -5.61 -11.72
CA CYS A 128 -4.87 -6.61 -12.23
C CYS A 128 -6.07 -5.97 -12.96
N ALA A 129 -6.61 -4.87 -12.45
CA ALA A 129 -7.71 -4.16 -13.10
C ALA A 129 -7.30 -3.60 -14.48
N VAL A 130 -6.11 -3.02 -14.57
CA VAL A 130 -5.55 -2.52 -15.84
C VAL A 130 -5.25 -3.68 -16.79
N ASP A 131 -4.69 -4.78 -16.28
CA ASP A 131 -4.44 -5.98 -17.08
C ASP A 131 -5.72 -6.55 -17.66
N ALA A 132 -6.72 -6.81 -16.82
CA ALA A 132 -8.02 -7.34 -17.25
C ALA A 132 -8.68 -6.45 -18.31
N PHE A 133 -8.69 -5.14 -18.09
CA PHE A 133 -9.26 -4.21 -19.05
C PHE A 133 -8.55 -4.27 -20.42
N ARG A 134 -7.21 -4.35 -20.39
CA ARG A 134 -6.41 -4.46 -21.63
C ARG A 134 -6.57 -5.81 -22.30
N LYS A 135 -6.68 -6.89 -21.55
CA LYS A 135 -6.91 -8.24 -22.11
C LYS A 135 -8.25 -8.33 -22.83
N VAL A 136 -9.29 -7.70 -22.25
CA VAL A 136 -10.63 -7.71 -22.81
C VAL A 136 -10.75 -6.78 -24.04
N TYR A 137 -10.19 -5.56 -23.96
CA TYR A 137 -10.43 -4.54 -24.97
C TYR A 137 -9.21 -4.17 -25.82
N GLY A 138 -8.03 -4.67 -25.49
CA GLY A 138 -6.78 -4.36 -26.20
C GLY A 138 -6.24 -2.93 -25.98
N LYS A 139 -6.98 -2.11 -25.24
CA LYS A 139 -6.72 -0.66 -25.07
C LYS A 139 -7.36 -0.14 -23.79
N LEU A 140 -6.91 1.02 -23.33
CA LEU A 140 -7.45 1.72 -22.16
C LEU A 140 -8.30 2.91 -22.59
N PRO A 141 -9.38 3.26 -21.87
CA PRO A 141 -10.20 4.42 -22.18
C PRO A 141 -9.49 5.75 -21.93
N VAL A 142 -8.59 5.78 -20.95
CA VAL A 142 -7.82 6.94 -20.49
C VAL A 142 -6.35 6.57 -20.37
N ASN A 143 -5.47 7.56 -20.36
CA ASN A 143 -4.09 7.32 -19.95
C ASN A 143 -4.08 6.92 -18.47
N VAL A 144 -3.18 6.01 -18.11
CA VAL A 144 -2.99 5.55 -16.73
C VAL A 144 -1.56 5.83 -16.32
N LYS A 145 -1.39 6.38 -15.11
CA LYS A 145 -0.10 6.53 -14.45
C LYS A 145 -0.08 5.72 -13.16
N PHE A 146 1.07 5.12 -12.87
CA PHE A 146 1.38 4.52 -11.59
C PHE A 146 2.51 5.30 -10.93
N ILE A 147 2.32 5.66 -9.68
CA ILE A 147 3.31 6.26 -8.80
C ILE A 147 3.36 5.39 -7.56
N VAL A 148 4.47 4.67 -7.38
CA VAL A 148 4.61 3.67 -6.33
C VAL A 148 5.87 3.99 -5.53
N GLU A 149 5.69 4.46 -4.29
CA GLU A 149 6.80 4.82 -3.40
C GLU A 149 7.23 3.67 -2.50
N GLY A 150 8.32 3.84 -1.79
CA GLY A 150 8.91 2.84 -0.91
C GLY A 150 9.21 3.32 0.50
N GLU A 151 8.51 4.36 0.99
CA GLU A 151 8.76 4.99 2.28
C GLU A 151 7.46 5.44 2.99
N GLU A 152 6.29 4.96 2.53
CA GLU A 152 5.00 5.36 3.11
C GLU A 152 4.95 5.02 4.59
N GLU A 153 5.38 3.84 4.96
CA GLU A 153 5.34 3.29 6.32
C GLU A 153 6.30 3.97 7.31
N ILE A 154 7.16 4.85 6.80
CA ILE A 154 8.01 5.73 7.61
C ILE A 154 7.69 7.22 7.41
N GLY A 155 6.49 7.52 6.85
CA GLY A 155 5.94 8.86 6.70
C GLY A 155 6.37 9.61 5.44
N SER A 156 6.75 8.89 4.38
CA SER A 156 7.06 9.43 3.05
C SER A 156 8.07 10.60 3.06
N PRO A 157 9.21 10.51 3.75
CA PRO A 157 10.10 11.65 3.96
C PRO A 157 10.65 12.24 2.66
N ASN A 158 10.73 11.44 1.60
CA ASN A 158 11.28 11.87 0.31
C ASN A 158 10.23 12.06 -0.80
N LEU A 159 8.96 11.77 -0.55
CA LEU A 159 7.90 11.94 -1.54
C LEU A 159 7.72 13.42 -1.96
N GLU A 160 7.85 14.35 -1.03
CA GLU A 160 7.79 15.78 -1.34
C GLU A 160 8.95 16.22 -2.24
N VAL A 161 10.14 15.66 -2.03
CA VAL A 161 11.33 15.93 -2.87
C VAL A 161 11.06 15.43 -4.29
N PHE A 162 10.57 14.20 -4.45
CA PHE A 162 10.16 13.65 -5.74
C PHE A 162 9.08 14.52 -6.42
N ALA A 163 8.04 14.90 -5.68
CA ALA A 163 6.93 15.68 -6.23
C ALA A 163 7.36 17.07 -6.72
N LYS A 164 8.28 17.70 -6.03
CA LYS A 164 8.85 19.01 -6.44
C LYS A 164 9.77 18.90 -7.65
N ALA A 165 10.52 17.80 -7.74
CA ALA A 165 11.45 17.56 -8.86
C ALA A 165 10.74 17.14 -10.14
N HIS A 166 9.57 16.46 -10.04
CA HIS A 166 8.87 15.83 -11.15
C HIS A 166 7.37 16.15 -11.17
N PRO A 167 6.95 17.44 -11.13
CA PRO A 167 5.53 17.79 -11.11
C PRO A 167 4.77 17.33 -12.38
N GLU A 168 5.46 17.18 -13.49
CA GLU A 168 4.90 16.70 -14.77
C GLU A 168 4.48 15.22 -14.70
N LEU A 169 5.18 14.42 -13.90
CA LEU A 169 4.85 13.01 -13.71
C LEU A 169 3.57 12.85 -12.88
N LEU A 170 3.32 13.80 -12.00
CA LEU A 170 2.16 13.82 -11.11
C LEU A 170 0.91 14.43 -11.76
N ALA A 171 1.03 15.13 -12.88
CA ALA A 171 -0.09 15.78 -13.53
C ALA A 171 -1.12 14.76 -14.02
N CYS A 172 -2.32 14.75 -13.42
CA CYS A 172 -3.44 13.88 -13.74
C CYS A 172 -4.77 14.66 -13.64
N ASP A 173 -5.82 14.12 -14.28
CA ASP A 173 -7.19 14.63 -14.13
C ASP A 173 -7.86 14.12 -12.83
N GLY A 174 -7.37 13.03 -12.26
CA GLY A 174 -7.80 12.45 -11.00
C GLY A 174 -6.91 11.31 -10.55
N TYR A 175 -6.92 11.04 -9.24
CA TYR A 175 -6.18 9.97 -8.60
C TYR A 175 -7.09 8.99 -7.88
N ASN A 176 -6.72 7.71 -7.92
CA ASN A 176 -7.08 6.74 -6.92
C ASN A 176 -5.86 6.57 -6.00
N TRP A 177 -6.02 7.05 -4.77
CA TRP A 177 -5.04 6.90 -3.72
C TRP A 177 -5.13 5.50 -3.12
N GLU A 178 -4.09 5.07 -2.44
CA GLU A 178 -4.11 3.85 -1.67
C GLU A 178 -5.16 3.87 -0.55
N GLY A 179 -5.32 2.73 0.11
CA GLY A 179 -6.20 2.60 1.27
C GLY A 179 -7.64 2.25 0.89
N GLY A 180 -8.45 2.26 1.92
CA GLY A 180 -9.83 1.82 1.84
C GLY A 180 -10.02 0.44 2.48
N VAL A 181 -11.09 0.32 3.23
CA VAL A 181 -11.48 -0.92 3.90
C VAL A 181 -12.82 -1.38 3.35
N LYS A 182 -12.94 -2.67 3.12
CA LYS A 182 -14.22 -3.32 2.85
C LYS A 182 -14.46 -4.37 3.92
N GLU A 183 -15.38 -4.11 4.83
CA GLU A 183 -15.80 -5.11 5.79
C GLU A 183 -16.64 -6.22 5.12
N PRO A 184 -16.58 -7.47 5.62
CA PRO A 184 -17.41 -8.55 5.12
C PRO A 184 -18.90 -8.20 5.15
N GLY A 185 -19.58 -8.31 4.01
CA GLY A 185 -21.00 -7.99 3.87
C GLY A 185 -21.33 -6.51 3.64
N GLU A 186 -20.37 -5.61 3.78
CA GLU A 186 -20.56 -4.19 3.53
C GLU A 186 -20.16 -3.81 2.08
N PRO A 187 -20.75 -2.75 1.51
CA PRO A 187 -20.31 -2.23 0.23
C PRO A 187 -18.90 -1.66 0.32
N ALA A 188 -18.17 -1.69 -0.80
CA ALA A 188 -16.89 -1.00 -0.88
C ALA A 188 -17.05 0.50 -0.65
N GLN A 189 -16.16 1.08 0.16
CA GLN A 189 -16.18 2.50 0.48
C GLN A 189 -15.22 3.27 -0.43
N VAL A 190 -15.65 4.44 -0.88
CA VAL A 190 -14.81 5.39 -1.62
C VAL A 190 -14.75 6.69 -0.83
N HIS A 191 -13.56 7.06 -0.39
CA HIS A 191 -13.34 8.29 0.35
C HIS A 191 -12.94 9.40 -0.62
N PHE A 192 -13.67 10.54 -0.56
CA PHE A 192 -13.39 11.70 -1.42
C PHE A 192 -12.54 12.78 -0.75
N GLY A 193 -11.98 12.49 0.41
CA GLY A 193 -11.13 13.40 1.15
C GLY A 193 -10.58 12.77 2.42
N ALA A 194 -9.54 13.37 2.96
CA ALA A 194 -8.92 12.98 4.22
C ALA A 194 -8.97 14.14 5.22
N LYS A 195 -8.98 13.80 6.50
CA LYS A 195 -8.83 14.78 7.59
C LYS A 195 -7.36 15.14 7.77
N GLY A 196 -7.10 16.32 8.32
CA GLY A 196 -5.75 16.66 8.79
C GLY A 196 -5.30 15.75 9.94
N LEU A 197 -4.01 15.47 10.01
CA LEU A 197 -3.38 14.70 11.08
C LEU A 197 -2.63 15.66 12.01
N LEU A 198 -2.84 15.48 13.32
CA LEU A 198 -2.00 16.06 14.37
C LEU A 198 -1.47 14.91 15.23
N TYR A 199 -0.19 14.62 15.09
CA TYR A 199 0.50 13.67 15.94
C TYR A 199 1.11 14.40 17.13
N VAL A 200 0.93 13.87 18.34
CA VAL A 200 1.51 14.40 19.57
C VAL A 200 2.10 13.27 20.40
N GLU A 201 3.29 13.49 20.92
CA GLU A 201 3.93 12.59 21.87
C GLU A 201 3.93 13.25 23.26
N LEU A 202 3.51 12.51 24.26
CA LEU A 202 3.49 12.93 25.65
C LEU A 202 4.57 12.16 26.42
N GLU A 203 5.67 12.79 26.75
CA GLU A 203 6.71 12.22 27.59
C GLU A 203 6.46 12.60 29.05
N CYS A 204 6.30 11.60 29.91
CA CYS A 204 6.19 11.79 31.37
C CYS A 204 7.45 11.28 32.05
N GLN A 205 8.25 12.19 32.60
CA GLN A 205 9.43 11.83 33.39
C GLN A 205 9.05 11.77 34.88
N GLY A 206 9.13 10.58 35.45
CA GLY A 206 8.96 10.35 36.88
C GLY A 206 10.28 10.51 37.66
N PRO A 207 10.24 10.60 39.01
CA PRO A 207 11.45 10.67 39.83
C PRO A 207 12.28 9.40 39.65
N ARG A 208 13.61 9.55 39.51
CA ARG A 208 14.59 8.45 39.35
C ARG A 208 14.63 7.42 40.50
N ARG A 209 13.89 7.66 41.60
CA ARG A 209 13.79 6.74 42.73
C ARG A 209 12.32 6.44 43.01
N ILE A 210 11.98 5.17 43.08
CA ILE A 210 10.70 4.71 43.61
C ILE A 210 10.68 5.09 45.09
N ARG A 211 9.98 6.14 45.46
CA ARG A 211 9.61 6.40 46.83
C ARG A 211 8.28 5.70 47.03
N ILE A 212 8.31 4.57 47.75
CA ILE A 212 7.11 3.95 48.31
C ILE A 212 6.64 4.87 49.45
N ARG A 213 5.82 5.85 49.08
CA ARG A 213 5.02 6.61 50.03
C ARG A 213 3.61 6.09 49.90
N ALA A 214 3.03 5.59 50.98
CA ALA A 214 1.61 5.22 50.99
C ALA A 214 0.80 6.46 50.60
N MET A 215 0.29 6.46 49.35
CA MET A 215 -0.67 7.45 48.91
C MET A 215 -2.05 7.07 49.43
N PRO A 216 -2.87 8.03 49.86
CA PRO A 216 -4.23 7.76 50.23
C PRO A 216 -4.98 7.12 49.03
N PRO A 217 -5.92 6.21 49.26
CA PRO A 217 -6.60 5.43 48.21
C PRO A 217 -7.28 6.30 47.11
N SER A 218 -7.61 7.53 47.45
CA SER A 218 -8.25 8.49 46.52
C SER A 218 -7.31 9.08 45.44
N LEU A 219 -6.00 8.81 45.53
CA LEU A 219 -4.99 9.30 44.56
C LEU A 219 -4.23 8.16 43.85
N GLN A 220 -4.64 6.91 44.10
CA GLN A 220 -4.06 5.77 43.39
C GLN A 220 -4.73 5.62 42.01
N THR A 221 -4.06 6.07 41.00
CA THR A 221 -4.40 5.67 39.62
C THR A 221 -4.04 4.20 39.47
N PRO A 222 -4.95 3.34 38.98
CA PRO A 222 -4.64 1.93 38.75
C PRO A 222 -3.44 1.80 37.79
N PRO A 223 -2.51 0.85 38.01
CA PRO A 223 -1.47 0.55 37.05
C PRO A 223 -2.13 0.20 35.69
N GLY A 224 -1.78 0.90 34.64
CA GLY A 224 -2.33 0.67 33.30
C GLY A 224 -3.35 1.70 32.79
N ALA A 225 -3.71 2.73 33.56
CA ALA A 225 -4.70 3.72 33.13
C ALA A 225 -4.18 4.74 32.08
N TRP A 226 -2.93 4.67 31.67
CA TRP A 226 -2.27 5.61 30.76
C TRP A 226 -1.62 4.99 29.52
N CYS A 227 -1.78 3.70 29.32
CA CYS A 227 -1.36 3.06 28.08
C CYS A 227 -2.57 2.44 27.40
N GLY A 228 -3.06 3.05 26.38
CA GLY A 228 -4.04 2.42 25.50
C GLY A 228 -5.36 3.18 25.35
N ARG A 229 -5.47 3.91 24.37
CA ARG A 229 -6.37 3.93 23.18
C ARG A 229 -6.18 5.23 22.43
#